data_443c925fc5bd41605319620b79197837
#
_entry.id   443c925fc5bd41605319620b79197837
#
_cell.length_a   1.000
_cell.length_b   1.000
_cell.length_c   1.000
_cell.angle_alpha   90.00
_cell.angle_beta   90.00
_cell.angle_gamma   90.00
#
_symmetry.space_group_name_H-M   'P 1'
#
loop_
_entity.id
_entity.type
_entity.pdbx_description
1 polymer ?
#
loop_
_entity_poly.entity_id
_entity_poly.type
_entity_poly.pdbx_seq_one_letter_code
_entity_poly.pdbx_strand_id
1 'polypeptide(L)'
;MSDSVLVAEYPAGDRVIGRLTLNAEKTLNALTREMVDVITDRLEAWANEDRVVAVVIDGAGDKAFCAGGDVQALRNSSVEAPGGPCDYAEHFFAREYRMNYLLHTYAKPLICWGHGVVMGGGLGILAGCRHRVVSERTRIGMPEITIALFPDVGGSWFLNRMPGQIGRFLALTSSHINATDALYCGLGTHFFAHEQKQSVLEALAGLAWESNVEADTVKVDALLKGITADVDLPEAQLAPHIDVINEWMAGSNLLAIFDRV
;
A
#
# COMPACT_ATOMS: atom_id res chain seq x y z
N MET A 1 9.10 -22.56 -7.07
CA MET A 1 8.83 -21.23 -6.47
C MET A 1 7.66 -20.68 -7.24
N SER A 2 6.67 -20.16 -6.57
CA SER A 2 5.49 -19.55 -7.22
C SER A 2 5.91 -18.30 -7.96
N ASP A 3 5.34 -18.10 -9.15
CA ASP A 3 5.54 -16.88 -9.93
C ASP A 3 4.59 -15.75 -9.49
N SER A 4 3.86 -15.93 -8.36
CA SER A 4 2.87 -14.97 -7.85
C SER A 4 3.49 -13.68 -7.30
N VAL A 5 4.77 -13.74 -6.87
CA VAL A 5 5.61 -12.56 -6.58
C VAL A 5 6.93 -12.73 -7.33
N LEU A 6 7.20 -11.80 -8.24
CA LEU A 6 8.49 -11.76 -8.91
C LEU A 6 9.49 -11.08 -7.99
N VAL A 7 10.59 -11.77 -7.71
CA VAL A 7 11.69 -11.27 -6.88
C VAL A 7 12.87 -10.98 -7.79
N ALA A 8 13.33 -9.74 -7.79
CA ALA A 8 14.45 -9.30 -8.60
C ALA A 8 15.40 -8.40 -7.80
N GLU A 9 16.63 -8.30 -8.25
CA GLU A 9 17.63 -7.39 -7.74
C GLU A 9 18.20 -6.58 -8.90
N TYR A 10 18.13 -5.27 -8.78
CA TYR A 10 18.62 -4.34 -9.79
C TYR A 10 19.96 -3.76 -9.36
N PRO A 11 20.97 -3.76 -10.23
CA PRO A 11 22.25 -3.13 -9.96
C PRO A 11 22.10 -1.64 -9.63
N ALA A 12 22.76 -1.19 -8.58
CA ALA A 12 22.80 0.19 -8.13
C ALA A 12 24.26 0.53 -7.73
N GLY A 13 25.13 0.72 -8.72
CA GLY A 13 26.57 0.80 -8.55
C GLY A 13 27.17 -0.56 -8.11
N ASP A 14 27.82 -0.58 -6.96
CA ASP A 14 28.33 -1.79 -6.31
C ASP A 14 27.31 -2.45 -5.36
N ARG A 15 26.09 -1.92 -5.32
CA ARG A 15 24.95 -2.35 -4.50
C ARG A 15 23.81 -2.85 -5.37
N VAL A 16 22.70 -3.23 -4.71
CA VAL A 16 21.47 -3.62 -5.39
C VAL A 16 20.25 -3.01 -4.73
N ILE A 17 19.22 -2.79 -5.53
CA ILE A 17 17.86 -2.49 -5.07
C ILE A 17 17.05 -3.76 -5.21
N GLY A 18 16.47 -4.25 -4.11
CA GLY A 18 15.51 -5.34 -4.13
C GLY A 18 14.19 -4.90 -4.77
N ARG A 19 13.56 -5.73 -5.58
CA ARG A 19 12.22 -5.47 -6.13
C ARG A 19 11.31 -6.66 -5.93
N LEU A 20 10.13 -6.39 -5.42
CA LEU A 20 9.02 -7.34 -5.27
C LEU A 20 7.87 -6.87 -6.15
N THR A 21 7.53 -7.66 -7.16
CA THR A 21 6.40 -7.36 -8.04
C THR A 21 5.28 -8.37 -7.78
N LEU A 22 4.12 -7.90 -7.30
CA LEU A 22 2.91 -8.72 -7.20
C LEU A 22 2.49 -9.15 -8.60
N ASN A 23 2.39 -10.44 -8.88
CA ASN A 23 2.25 -10.97 -10.25
C ASN A 23 1.05 -11.91 -10.38
N ALA A 24 -0.13 -11.36 -10.17
CA ALA A 24 -1.41 -12.05 -10.31
C ALA A 24 -2.46 -11.14 -10.98
N GLU A 25 -2.14 -10.58 -12.14
CA GLU A 25 -2.94 -9.57 -12.85
C GLU A 25 -4.41 -9.98 -13.06
N LYS A 26 -4.68 -11.27 -13.28
CA LYS A 26 -6.05 -11.80 -13.50
C LYS A 26 -6.96 -11.57 -12.29
N THR A 27 -6.38 -11.50 -11.10
CA THR A 27 -7.06 -11.24 -9.82
C THR A 27 -6.76 -9.84 -9.29
N LEU A 28 -6.29 -8.92 -10.14
CA LEU A 28 -5.87 -7.57 -9.73
C LEU A 28 -4.82 -7.62 -8.61
N ASN A 29 -3.90 -8.57 -8.68
CA ASN A 29 -2.84 -8.80 -7.70
C ASN A 29 -3.36 -9.02 -6.26
N ALA A 30 -4.54 -9.68 -6.11
CA ALA A 30 -5.07 -10.02 -4.79
C ALA A 30 -4.07 -10.88 -4.01
N LEU A 31 -3.85 -10.53 -2.74
CA LEU A 31 -2.87 -11.17 -1.87
C LEU A 31 -3.31 -12.57 -1.47
N THR A 32 -2.53 -13.55 -1.87
CA THR A 32 -2.63 -14.92 -1.35
C THR A 32 -1.71 -15.10 -0.13
N ARG A 33 -1.97 -16.14 0.65
CA ARG A 33 -1.08 -16.53 1.76
C ARG A 33 0.37 -16.67 1.31
N GLU A 34 0.58 -17.33 0.16
CA GLU A 34 1.91 -17.53 -0.42
C GLU A 34 2.60 -16.21 -0.77
N MET A 35 1.87 -15.25 -1.36
CA MET A 35 2.43 -13.92 -1.67
C MET A 35 2.89 -13.21 -0.40
N VAL A 36 2.08 -13.23 0.66
CA VAL A 36 2.42 -12.64 1.96
C VAL A 36 3.67 -13.28 2.55
N ASP A 37 3.78 -14.61 2.48
CA ASP A 37 4.95 -15.35 2.96
C ASP A 37 6.20 -14.95 2.17
N VAL A 38 6.15 -14.94 0.83
CA VAL A 38 7.30 -14.56 -0.01
C VAL A 38 7.75 -13.13 0.25
N ILE A 39 6.80 -12.17 0.35
CA ILE A 39 7.13 -10.76 0.63
C ILE A 39 7.82 -10.65 1.99
N THR A 40 7.24 -11.27 3.03
CA THR A 40 7.79 -11.20 4.40
C THR A 40 9.20 -11.78 4.46
N ASP A 41 9.39 -13.00 3.95
CA ASP A 41 10.66 -13.70 4.00
C ASP A 41 11.76 -12.95 3.22
N ARG A 42 11.40 -12.32 2.09
CA ARG A 42 12.34 -11.50 1.32
C ARG A 42 12.71 -10.20 2.02
N LEU A 43 11.74 -9.52 2.60
CA LEU A 43 12.02 -8.30 3.36
C LEU A 43 12.91 -8.60 4.58
N GLU A 44 12.64 -9.68 5.32
CA GLU A 44 13.47 -10.12 6.45
C GLU A 44 14.91 -10.46 6.01
N ALA A 45 15.07 -11.16 4.88
CA ALA A 45 16.39 -11.46 4.33
C ALA A 45 17.14 -10.19 3.92
N TRP A 46 16.51 -9.33 3.11
CA TRP A 46 17.14 -8.10 2.60
C TRP A 46 17.39 -7.05 3.69
N ALA A 47 16.65 -7.08 4.79
CA ALA A 47 16.93 -6.21 5.93
C ALA A 47 18.37 -6.43 6.48
N ASN A 48 18.86 -7.67 6.44
CA ASN A 48 20.15 -8.09 6.96
C ASN A 48 21.27 -8.18 5.90
N GLU A 49 20.98 -7.89 4.64
CA GLU A 49 21.96 -7.93 3.55
C GLU A 49 22.50 -6.52 3.26
N ASP A 50 23.75 -6.23 3.62
CA ASP A 50 24.37 -4.89 3.43
C ASP A 50 24.44 -4.45 1.96
N ARG A 51 24.46 -5.39 1.01
CA ARG A 51 24.45 -5.07 -0.42
C ARG A 51 23.10 -4.54 -0.90
N VAL A 52 21.98 -4.83 -0.22
CA VAL A 52 20.67 -4.33 -0.54
C VAL A 52 20.46 -2.99 0.14
N VAL A 53 20.39 -1.92 -0.62
CA VAL A 53 20.33 -0.54 -0.08
C VAL A 53 18.93 0.04 -0.03
N ALA A 54 18.02 -0.46 -0.84
CA ALA A 54 16.61 -0.07 -0.87
C ALA A 54 15.75 -1.23 -1.38
N VAL A 55 14.43 -1.14 -1.14
CA VAL A 55 13.46 -2.10 -1.70
C VAL A 55 12.33 -1.34 -2.38
N VAL A 56 11.92 -1.84 -3.54
CA VAL A 56 10.75 -1.37 -4.28
C VAL A 56 9.69 -2.47 -4.30
N ILE A 57 8.44 -2.10 -4.03
CA ILE A 57 7.29 -2.98 -4.14
C ILE A 57 6.34 -2.39 -5.18
N ASP A 58 5.94 -3.19 -6.17
CA ASP A 58 4.99 -2.79 -7.19
C ASP A 58 4.07 -3.95 -7.63
N GLY A 59 3.14 -3.66 -8.52
CA GLY A 59 2.25 -4.66 -9.13
C GLY A 59 2.52 -4.83 -10.61
N ALA A 60 2.32 -6.03 -11.13
CA ALA A 60 2.30 -6.34 -12.55
C ALA A 60 0.99 -5.83 -13.20
N GLY A 61 1.07 -5.48 -14.46
CA GLY A 61 -0.03 -4.92 -15.26
C GLY A 61 -0.36 -3.47 -14.90
N ASP A 62 -1.38 -2.93 -15.58
CA ASP A 62 -1.72 -1.51 -15.51
C ASP A 62 -2.97 -1.21 -14.68
N LYS A 63 -3.72 -2.25 -14.30
CA LYS A 63 -5.05 -2.07 -13.67
C LYS A 63 -5.00 -1.90 -12.17
N ALA A 64 -4.05 -2.55 -11.50
CA ALA A 64 -3.98 -2.59 -10.05
C ALA A 64 -2.57 -2.80 -9.53
N PHE A 65 -2.24 -2.08 -8.49
CA PHE A 65 -1.16 -2.48 -7.60
C PHE A 65 -1.57 -3.74 -6.83
N CYS A 66 -2.68 -3.67 -6.07
CA CYS A 66 -3.24 -4.79 -5.32
C CYS A 66 -4.67 -4.50 -4.87
N ALA A 67 -5.60 -5.42 -5.14
CA ALA A 67 -7.00 -5.28 -4.79
C ALA A 67 -7.36 -5.75 -3.35
N GLY A 68 -6.35 -6.09 -2.53
CA GLY A 68 -6.54 -6.60 -1.16
C GLY A 68 -6.31 -8.09 -1.03
N GLY A 69 -6.69 -8.67 0.09
CA GLY A 69 -6.57 -10.12 0.33
C GLY A 69 -7.47 -10.95 -0.59
N ASP A 70 -7.09 -12.21 -0.84
CA ASP A 70 -7.93 -13.17 -1.57
C ASP A 70 -9.14 -13.59 -0.71
N VAL A 71 -10.18 -12.74 -0.72
CA VAL A 71 -11.42 -12.93 0.03
C VAL A 71 -12.12 -14.25 -0.36
N GLN A 72 -11.94 -14.71 -1.59
CA GLN A 72 -12.53 -15.96 -2.05
C GLN A 72 -11.89 -17.16 -1.35
N ALA A 73 -10.56 -17.18 -1.23
CA ALA A 73 -9.86 -18.23 -0.50
C ALA A 73 -10.22 -18.21 0.99
N LEU A 74 -10.30 -17.02 1.60
CA LEU A 74 -10.74 -16.85 3.00
C LEU A 74 -12.16 -17.37 3.21
N ARG A 75 -13.11 -17.01 2.33
CA ARG A 75 -14.48 -17.51 2.38
C ARG A 75 -14.55 -19.03 2.23
N ASN A 76 -13.83 -19.59 1.26
CA ASN A 76 -13.85 -21.03 1.02
C ASN A 76 -13.35 -21.79 2.26
N SER A 77 -12.26 -21.33 2.88
CA SER A 77 -11.75 -21.90 4.13
C SER A 77 -12.81 -21.88 5.25
N SER A 78 -13.57 -20.80 5.37
CA SER A 78 -14.65 -20.69 6.38
C SER A 78 -15.82 -21.63 6.08
N VAL A 79 -16.16 -21.83 4.81
CA VAL A 79 -17.24 -22.75 4.37
C VAL A 79 -16.83 -24.22 4.61
N GLU A 80 -15.55 -24.56 4.41
CA GLU A 80 -15.03 -25.90 4.62
C GLU A 80 -14.93 -26.28 6.11
N ALA A 81 -14.85 -25.31 7.02
CA ALA A 81 -14.75 -25.51 8.47
C ALA A 81 -15.84 -24.76 9.25
N PRO A 82 -17.12 -25.06 9.04
CA PRO A 82 -18.22 -24.31 9.66
C PRO A 82 -18.22 -24.46 11.19
N GLY A 83 -18.07 -23.33 11.90
CA GLY A 83 -18.02 -23.28 13.35
C GLY A 83 -16.73 -23.77 13.99
N GLY A 84 -15.72 -24.12 13.19
CA GLY A 84 -14.41 -24.55 13.65
C GLY A 84 -13.31 -23.53 13.39
N PRO A 85 -12.07 -23.80 13.81
CA PRO A 85 -10.95 -22.93 13.48
C PRO A 85 -10.74 -22.91 11.97
N CYS A 86 -10.47 -21.69 11.43
CA CYS A 86 -10.15 -21.48 10.03
C CYS A 86 -8.63 -21.34 9.85
N ASP A 87 -7.89 -22.45 9.84
CA ASP A 87 -6.42 -22.46 9.79
C ASP A 87 -5.85 -21.59 8.67
N TYR A 88 -6.50 -21.59 7.49
CA TYR A 88 -6.07 -20.74 6.38
C TYR A 88 -6.20 -19.25 6.71
N ALA A 89 -7.36 -18.83 7.22
CA ALA A 89 -7.62 -17.44 7.55
C ALA A 89 -6.74 -16.96 8.72
N GLU A 90 -6.60 -17.79 9.77
CA GLU A 90 -5.75 -17.48 10.92
C GLU A 90 -4.29 -17.30 10.48
N HIS A 91 -3.77 -18.20 9.66
CA HIS A 91 -2.41 -18.09 9.13
C HIS A 91 -2.26 -16.85 8.24
N PHE A 92 -3.21 -16.61 7.32
CA PHE A 92 -3.18 -15.48 6.40
C PHE A 92 -3.10 -14.16 7.16
N PHE A 93 -4.05 -13.88 8.05
CA PHE A 93 -4.09 -12.62 8.80
C PHE A 93 -2.89 -12.46 9.76
N ALA A 94 -2.47 -13.54 10.42
CA ALA A 94 -1.29 -13.49 11.29
C ALA A 94 -0.03 -13.08 10.52
N ARG A 95 0.18 -13.64 9.32
CA ARG A 95 1.33 -13.31 8.46
C ARG A 95 1.18 -11.94 7.82
N GLU A 96 0.00 -11.59 7.33
CA GLU A 96 -0.26 -10.28 6.72
C GLU A 96 0.00 -9.14 7.71
N TYR A 97 -0.50 -9.24 8.94
CA TYR A 97 -0.28 -8.18 9.94
C TYR A 97 1.18 -8.12 10.40
N ARG A 98 1.88 -9.24 10.44
CA ARG A 98 3.33 -9.26 10.65
C ARG A 98 4.07 -8.56 9.50
N MET A 99 3.69 -8.82 8.26
CA MET A 99 4.22 -8.15 7.08
C MET A 99 3.97 -6.64 7.15
N ASN A 100 2.75 -6.20 7.48
CA ASN A 100 2.42 -4.78 7.61
C ASN A 100 3.27 -4.10 8.70
N TYR A 101 3.48 -4.77 9.84
CA TYR A 101 4.37 -4.25 10.88
C TYR A 101 5.83 -4.16 10.40
N LEU A 102 6.32 -5.18 9.69
CA LEU A 102 7.66 -5.19 9.12
C LEU A 102 7.85 -4.03 8.12
N LEU A 103 6.89 -3.82 7.21
CA LEU A 103 6.91 -2.71 6.25
C LEU A 103 7.01 -1.36 6.97
N HIS A 104 6.19 -1.17 8.01
CA HIS A 104 6.13 0.08 8.78
C HIS A 104 7.42 0.37 9.57
N THR A 105 8.12 -0.68 10.00
CA THR A 105 9.36 -0.57 10.80
C THR A 105 10.62 -0.85 9.99
N TYR A 106 10.49 -0.98 8.65
CA TYR A 106 11.62 -1.31 7.80
C TYR A 106 12.67 -0.21 7.80
N ALA A 107 13.91 -0.56 8.14
CA ALA A 107 14.96 0.41 8.34
C ALA A 107 15.43 1.07 7.02
N LYS A 108 15.59 0.25 5.96
CA LYS A 108 16.09 0.73 4.67
C LYS A 108 15.02 1.49 3.89
N PRO A 109 15.38 2.37 2.94
CA PRO A 109 14.41 3.02 2.06
C PRO A 109 13.48 1.99 1.40
N LEU A 110 12.18 2.15 1.64
CA LEU A 110 11.14 1.27 1.12
C LEU A 110 10.16 2.09 0.30
N ILE A 111 10.08 1.79 -1.00
CA ILE A 111 9.29 2.51 -1.98
C ILE A 111 8.15 1.60 -2.46
N CYS A 112 6.92 2.06 -2.40
CA CYS A 112 5.78 1.37 -2.98
C CYS A 112 5.20 2.17 -4.15
N TRP A 113 5.03 1.52 -5.31
CA TRP A 113 4.39 2.08 -6.50
C TRP A 113 2.92 1.66 -6.56
N GLY A 114 2.04 2.48 -5.98
CA GLY A 114 0.61 2.21 -5.84
C GLY A 114 -0.21 2.76 -7.02
N HIS A 115 -0.17 2.09 -8.17
CA HIS A 115 -0.95 2.46 -9.35
C HIS A 115 -2.28 1.72 -9.44
N GLY A 116 -3.24 2.27 -10.17
CA GLY A 116 -4.54 1.63 -10.38
C GLY A 116 -5.26 1.35 -9.07
N VAL A 117 -5.84 0.18 -8.93
CA VAL A 117 -6.55 -0.24 -7.70
C VAL A 117 -5.57 -0.53 -6.57
N VAL A 118 -5.79 0.09 -5.41
CA VAL A 118 -5.04 -0.09 -4.16
C VAL A 118 -6.04 -0.21 -3.01
N MET A 119 -6.39 -1.42 -2.61
CA MET A 119 -7.47 -1.66 -1.64
C MET A 119 -7.08 -2.63 -0.54
N GLY A 120 -7.70 -2.52 0.63
CA GLY A 120 -7.55 -3.45 1.74
C GLY A 120 -6.10 -3.78 2.05
N GLY A 121 -5.70 -5.06 1.99
CA GLY A 121 -4.31 -5.50 2.18
C GLY A 121 -3.31 -4.81 1.25
N GLY A 122 -3.71 -4.42 0.03
CA GLY A 122 -2.88 -3.62 -0.88
C GLY A 122 -2.61 -2.21 -0.33
N LEU A 123 -3.61 -1.59 0.29
CA LEU A 123 -3.41 -0.33 1.00
C LEU A 123 -2.54 -0.52 2.25
N GLY A 124 -2.66 -1.65 2.94
CA GLY A 124 -1.78 -1.98 4.06
C GLY A 124 -0.31 -2.02 3.66
N ILE A 125 0.01 -2.59 2.50
CA ILE A 125 1.38 -2.57 1.94
C ILE A 125 1.79 -1.13 1.61
N LEU A 126 0.98 -0.38 0.86
CA LEU A 126 1.29 1.00 0.50
C LEU A 126 1.52 1.86 1.75
N ALA A 127 0.57 1.87 2.68
CA ALA A 127 0.60 2.69 3.89
C ALA A 127 1.76 2.33 4.84
N GLY A 128 2.23 1.08 4.81
CA GLY A 128 3.40 0.62 5.55
C GLY A 128 4.72 1.15 4.99
N CYS A 129 4.78 1.52 3.71
CA CYS A 129 6.01 1.98 3.08
C CYS A 129 6.31 3.44 3.39
N ARG A 130 7.62 3.78 3.45
CA ARG A 130 8.08 5.16 3.68
C ARG A 130 7.78 6.07 2.49
N HIS A 131 8.11 5.63 1.27
CA HIS A 131 7.88 6.36 0.04
C HIS A 131 6.71 5.72 -0.69
N ARG A 132 5.59 6.42 -0.70
CA ARG A 132 4.30 5.95 -1.25
C ARG A 132 4.00 6.74 -2.52
N VAL A 133 4.33 6.12 -3.64
CA VAL A 133 4.11 6.72 -4.96
C VAL A 133 2.69 6.42 -5.42
N VAL A 134 1.97 7.45 -5.81
CA VAL A 134 0.65 7.36 -6.46
C VAL A 134 0.73 7.95 -7.86
N SER A 135 -0.17 7.54 -8.75
CA SER A 135 -0.23 8.02 -10.13
C SER A 135 -1.63 8.54 -10.48
N GLU A 136 -1.79 9.12 -11.65
CA GLU A 136 -3.09 9.56 -12.17
C GLU A 136 -4.13 8.45 -12.24
N ARG A 137 -3.67 7.18 -12.24
CA ARG A 137 -4.53 5.97 -12.29
C ARG A 137 -4.90 5.45 -10.90
N THR A 138 -4.31 5.98 -9.84
CA THR A 138 -4.48 5.46 -8.48
C THR A 138 -5.91 5.64 -7.97
N ARG A 139 -6.47 4.55 -7.42
CA ARG A 139 -7.76 4.50 -6.73
C ARG A 139 -7.59 3.71 -5.44
N ILE A 140 -7.64 4.41 -4.33
CA ILE A 140 -7.45 3.86 -2.99
C ILE A 140 -8.80 3.67 -2.31
N GLY A 141 -8.98 2.57 -1.58
CA GLY A 141 -10.18 2.32 -0.77
C GLY A 141 -9.96 1.28 0.33
N MET A 142 -10.84 1.35 1.34
CA MET A 142 -10.96 0.35 2.41
C MET A 142 -12.36 -0.26 2.35
N PRO A 143 -12.57 -1.30 1.52
CA PRO A 143 -13.91 -1.82 1.25
C PRO A 143 -14.43 -2.81 2.32
N GLU A 144 -13.71 -3.01 3.42
CA GLU A 144 -13.94 -4.07 4.41
C GLU A 144 -15.35 -4.04 4.98
N ILE A 145 -15.95 -2.86 5.20
CA ILE A 145 -17.32 -2.75 5.72
C ILE A 145 -18.36 -3.41 4.82
N THR A 146 -18.09 -3.50 3.51
CA THR A 146 -19.01 -4.14 2.55
C THR A 146 -19.05 -5.67 2.68
N ILE A 147 -18.09 -6.25 3.36
CA ILE A 147 -17.98 -7.69 3.64
C ILE A 147 -18.08 -8.01 5.14
N ALA A 148 -18.64 -7.08 5.93
CA ALA A 148 -18.78 -7.20 7.38
C ALA A 148 -17.45 -7.36 8.13
N LEU A 149 -16.38 -6.79 7.61
CA LEU A 149 -15.07 -6.68 8.26
C LEU A 149 -14.81 -5.20 8.61
N PHE A 150 -13.95 -4.95 9.58
CA PHE A 150 -13.45 -3.60 9.86
C PHE A 150 -12.20 -3.30 9.01
N PRO A 151 -11.87 -2.02 8.75
CA PRO A 151 -10.59 -1.65 8.15
C PRO A 151 -9.44 -2.12 9.02
N ASP A 152 -8.78 -3.17 8.59
CA ASP A 152 -7.63 -3.83 9.23
C ASP A 152 -6.28 -3.30 8.70
N VAL A 153 -5.28 -4.13 8.50
CA VAL A 153 -3.97 -3.85 7.91
C VAL A 153 -3.30 -2.55 8.36
N GLY A 154 -3.51 -2.14 9.59
CA GLY A 154 -3.04 -0.85 10.12
C GLY A 154 -4.02 0.30 9.90
N GLY A 155 -5.24 0.06 9.43
CA GLY A 155 -6.26 1.07 9.17
C GLY A 155 -6.52 1.99 10.37
N SER A 156 -6.59 1.44 11.57
CA SER A 156 -6.74 2.24 12.80
C SER A 156 -5.58 3.22 13.05
N TRP A 157 -4.40 2.95 12.49
CA TRP A 157 -3.27 3.85 12.57
C TRP A 157 -3.37 4.98 11.54
N PHE A 158 -3.45 4.67 10.25
CA PHE A 158 -3.39 5.70 9.21
C PHE A 158 -4.70 6.48 9.05
N LEU A 159 -5.87 5.84 9.21
CA LEU A 159 -7.16 6.52 9.13
C LEU A 159 -7.33 7.59 10.23
N ASN A 160 -6.89 7.31 11.45
CA ASN A 160 -6.96 8.28 12.57
C ASN A 160 -5.98 9.46 12.43
N ARG A 161 -5.09 9.45 11.45
CA ARG A 161 -4.12 10.53 11.18
C ARG A 161 -4.48 11.41 10.01
N MET A 162 -5.58 11.08 9.33
CA MET A 162 -6.10 11.89 8.23
C MET A 162 -6.70 13.20 8.72
N PRO A 163 -6.74 14.24 7.86
CA PRO A 163 -7.37 15.51 8.21
C PRO A 163 -8.84 15.37 8.61
N GLY A 164 -9.24 16.04 9.67
CA GLY A 164 -10.62 16.07 10.14
C GLY A 164 -11.19 14.67 10.41
N GLN A 165 -12.35 14.39 9.86
CA GLN A 165 -13.04 13.10 10.00
C GLN A 165 -12.96 12.23 8.72
N ILE A 166 -12.06 12.54 7.80
CA ILE A 166 -11.93 11.79 6.53
C ILE A 166 -11.68 10.30 6.78
N GLY A 167 -10.80 9.95 7.70
CA GLY A 167 -10.52 8.55 7.99
C GLY A 167 -11.75 7.77 8.44
N ARG A 168 -12.60 8.38 9.27
CA ARG A 168 -13.88 7.79 9.68
C ARG A 168 -14.85 7.67 8.52
N PHE A 169 -14.93 8.70 7.68
CA PHE A 169 -15.75 8.69 6.48
C PHE A 169 -15.35 7.53 5.55
N LEU A 170 -14.09 7.40 5.22
CA LEU A 170 -13.60 6.31 4.36
C LEU A 170 -13.84 4.93 4.96
N ALA A 171 -13.64 4.78 6.27
CA ALA A 171 -13.86 3.52 6.99
C ALA A 171 -15.32 3.07 6.98
N LEU A 172 -16.27 4.00 7.08
CA LEU A 172 -17.69 3.70 7.21
C LEU A 172 -18.45 3.68 5.87
N THR A 173 -17.93 4.35 4.85
CA THR A 173 -18.60 4.46 3.54
C THR A 173 -17.97 3.60 2.46
N SER A 174 -16.75 3.09 2.68
CA SER A 174 -15.99 2.39 1.64
C SER A 174 -15.71 3.27 0.39
N SER A 175 -15.77 4.59 0.54
CA SER A 175 -15.52 5.52 -0.55
C SER A 175 -14.10 5.39 -1.08
N HIS A 176 -13.95 5.55 -2.40
CA HIS A 176 -12.65 5.55 -3.05
C HIS A 176 -12.11 6.97 -3.19
N ILE A 177 -10.79 7.09 -3.16
CA ILE A 177 -10.08 8.33 -3.36
C ILE A 177 -9.07 8.22 -4.49
N ASN A 178 -8.75 9.33 -5.12
CA ASN A 178 -7.75 9.44 -6.17
C ASN A 178 -6.38 9.86 -5.63
N ALA A 179 -5.41 10.11 -6.52
CA ALA A 179 -4.05 10.50 -6.14
C ALA A 179 -4.00 11.84 -5.38
N THR A 180 -4.79 12.82 -5.78
CA THR A 180 -4.85 14.15 -5.12
C THR A 180 -5.31 14.00 -3.68
N ASP A 181 -6.39 13.26 -3.47
CA ASP A 181 -6.91 12.99 -2.13
C ASP A 181 -5.94 12.12 -1.31
N ALA A 182 -5.26 11.17 -1.95
CA ALA A 182 -4.26 10.34 -1.27
C ALA A 182 -3.09 11.17 -0.74
N LEU A 183 -2.62 12.16 -1.51
CA LEU A 183 -1.61 13.13 -1.06
C LEU A 183 -2.16 14.01 0.08
N TYR A 184 -3.38 14.52 -0.07
CA TYR A 184 -4.04 15.35 0.95
C TYR A 184 -4.23 14.61 2.28
N CYS A 185 -4.60 13.33 2.22
CA CYS A 185 -4.80 12.48 3.40
C CYS A 185 -3.49 11.92 3.98
N GLY A 186 -2.34 12.14 3.32
CA GLY A 186 -1.06 11.59 3.74
C GLY A 186 -0.89 10.09 3.46
N LEU A 187 -1.75 9.48 2.63
CA LEU A 187 -1.57 8.10 2.14
C LEU A 187 -0.55 8.03 1.00
N GLY A 188 -0.52 9.02 0.12
CA GLY A 188 0.54 9.22 -0.87
C GLY A 188 1.61 10.18 -0.35
N THR A 189 2.86 10.00 -0.77
CA THR A 189 3.96 10.93 -0.48
C THR A 189 4.54 11.56 -1.73
N HIS A 190 4.37 10.89 -2.88
CA HIS A 190 4.89 11.33 -4.18
C HIS A 190 3.85 11.02 -5.26
N PHE A 191 3.80 11.87 -6.27
CA PHE A 191 2.95 11.71 -7.43
C PHE A 191 3.80 11.73 -8.70
N PHE A 192 3.64 10.69 -9.53
CA PHE A 192 4.27 10.61 -10.85
C PHE A 192 3.26 10.05 -11.85
N ALA A 193 3.45 10.35 -13.13
CA ALA A 193 2.71 9.65 -14.17
C ALA A 193 3.02 8.15 -14.11
N HIS A 194 2.04 7.32 -14.38
CA HIS A 194 2.23 5.86 -14.38
C HIS A 194 3.38 5.44 -15.30
N GLU A 195 3.50 6.10 -16.44
CA GLU A 195 4.53 5.84 -17.45
C GLU A 195 5.95 6.22 -16.99
N GLN A 196 6.08 7.08 -15.95
CA GLN A 196 7.39 7.45 -15.38
C GLN A 196 8.00 6.37 -14.48
N LYS A 197 7.28 5.27 -14.20
CA LYS A 197 7.75 4.21 -13.28
C LYS A 197 9.16 3.74 -13.61
N GLN A 198 9.43 3.44 -14.87
CA GLN A 198 10.74 2.92 -15.28
C GLN A 198 11.85 3.97 -15.11
N SER A 199 11.62 5.21 -15.49
CA SER A 199 12.60 6.30 -15.34
C SER A 199 12.90 6.63 -13.88
N VAL A 200 11.90 6.55 -13.00
CA VAL A 200 12.09 6.71 -11.55
C VAL A 200 12.92 5.57 -10.96
N LEU A 201 12.69 4.33 -11.39
CA LEU A 201 13.50 3.17 -10.96
C LEU A 201 14.95 3.29 -11.43
N GLU A 202 15.18 3.75 -12.66
CA GLU A 202 16.52 4.01 -13.20
C GLU A 202 17.23 5.14 -12.45
N ALA A 203 16.51 6.21 -12.11
CA ALA A 203 17.05 7.30 -11.30
C ALA A 203 17.44 6.83 -9.88
N LEU A 204 16.63 5.97 -9.26
CA LEU A 204 16.98 5.33 -7.97
C LEU A 204 18.24 4.47 -8.09
N ALA A 205 18.35 3.66 -9.16
CA ALA A 205 19.52 2.83 -9.40
C ALA A 205 20.81 3.66 -9.62
N GLY A 206 20.65 4.87 -10.17
CA GLY A 206 21.77 5.81 -10.41
C GLY A 206 22.22 6.61 -9.20
N LEU A 207 21.59 6.47 -8.03
CA LEU A 207 22.03 7.17 -6.81
C LEU A 207 23.41 6.69 -6.34
N ALA A 208 24.18 7.62 -5.76
CA ALA A 208 25.43 7.30 -5.07
C ALA A 208 25.12 6.75 -3.66
N TRP A 209 24.83 5.45 -3.60
CA TRP A 209 24.51 4.76 -2.35
C TRP A 209 25.72 4.66 -1.41
N GLU A 210 25.49 4.89 -0.11
CA GLU A 210 26.56 4.89 0.92
C GLU A 210 26.46 3.67 1.85
N SER A 211 25.41 2.85 1.75
CA SER A 211 25.07 1.81 2.72
C SER A 211 24.91 2.34 4.14
N ASN A 212 24.47 3.59 4.22
CA ASN A 212 24.08 4.26 5.44
C ASN A 212 22.58 4.60 5.33
N VAL A 213 21.78 3.97 6.16
CA VAL A 213 20.31 4.06 6.08
C VAL A 213 19.81 5.51 6.13
N GLU A 214 20.38 6.35 7.01
CA GLU A 214 19.95 7.74 7.15
C GLU A 214 20.33 8.57 5.92
N ALA A 215 21.61 8.47 5.48
CA ALA A 215 22.10 9.19 4.31
C ALA A 215 21.35 8.75 3.03
N ASP A 216 21.19 7.45 2.84
CA ASP A 216 20.50 6.89 1.68
C ASP A 216 19.00 7.27 1.67
N THR A 217 18.35 7.30 2.83
CA THR A 217 16.99 7.80 2.96
C THR A 217 16.85 9.27 2.53
N VAL A 218 17.77 10.12 2.97
CA VAL A 218 17.81 11.54 2.58
C VAL A 218 17.97 11.70 1.07
N LYS A 219 18.84 10.88 0.45
CA LYS A 219 19.07 10.91 -1.00
C LYS A 219 17.83 10.46 -1.77
N VAL A 220 17.15 9.41 -1.32
CA VAL A 220 15.89 8.96 -1.92
C VAL A 220 14.82 10.03 -1.78
N ASP A 221 14.65 10.63 -0.59
CA ASP A 221 13.73 11.74 -0.37
C ASP A 221 14.02 12.93 -1.33
N ALA A 222 15.28 13.31 -1.47
CA ALA A 222 15.70 14.41 -2.34
C ALA A 222 15.44 14.10 -3.82
N LEU A 223 15.81 12.89 -4.27
CA LEU A 223 15.56 12.43 -5.63
C LEU A 223 14.07 12.46 -5.98
N LEU A 224 13.25 11.80 -5.17
CA LEU A 224 11.81 11.69 -5.45
C LEU A 224 11.09 13.05 -5.39
N LYS A 225 11.53 13.98 -4.55
CA LYS A 225 11.01 15.35 -4.51
C LYS A 225 11.48 16.20 -5.68
N GLY A 226 12.62 15.87 -6.28
CA GLY A 226 13.20 16.60 -7.42
C GLY A 226 12.61 16.20 -8.77
N ILE A 227 11.95 15.06 -8.87
CA ILE A 227 11.32 14.60 -10.11
C ILE A 227 9.97 15.31 -10.29
N THR A 228 9.76 15.93 -11.44
CA THR A 228 8.47 16.52 -11.81
C THR A 228 7.59 15.46 -12.47
N ALA A 229 6.32 15.42 -12.09
CA ALA A 229 5.35 14.56 -12.77
C ALA A 229 5.07 15.10 -14.19
N ASP A 230 4.96 14.18 -15.16
CA ASP A 230 4.69 14.50 -16.57
C ASP A 230 3.18 14.61 -16.87
N VAL A 231 2.35 14.55 -15.83
CA VAL A 231 0.88 14.61 -15.92
C VAL A 231 0.33 15.43 -14.75
N ASP A 232 -0.79 16.09 -14.98
CA ASP A 232 -1.49 16.84 -13.93
C ASP A 232 -2.16 15.92 -12.91
N LEU A 233 -2.24 16.38 -11.67
CA LEU A 233 -3.04 15.75 -10.62
C LEU A 233 -4.52 15.73 -11.02
N PRO A 234 -5.25 14.62 -10.77
CA PRO A 234 -6.68 14.58 -10.94
C PRO A 234 -7.39 15.58 -9.99
N GLU A 235 -8.62 15.99 -10.33
CA GLU A 235 -9.41 16.87 -9.49
C GLU A 235 -9.63 16.28 -8.08
N ALA A 236 -9.48 17.10 -7.04
CA ALA A 236 -9.71 16.69 -5.65
C ALA A 236 -11.18 16.36 -5.41
N GLN A 237 -11.44 15.24 -4.74
CA GLN A 237 -12.79 14.76 -4.43
C GLN A 237 -13.18 14.95 -2.96
N LEU A 238 -12.21 14.95 -2.03
CA LEU A 238 -12.48 15.07 -0.59
C LEU A 238 -12.26 16.48 -0.04
N ALA A 239 -11.18 17.15 -0.41
CA ALA A 239 -10.83 18.44 0.14
C ALA A 239 -11.95 19.48 -0.02
N PRO A 240 -12.69 19.55 -1.16
CA PRO A 240 -13.82 20.47 -1.32
C PRO A 240 -15.00 20.18 -0.37
N HIS A 241 -15.08 18.97 0.19
CA HIS A 241 -16.20 18.52 1.01
C HIS A 241 -15.83 18.31 2.49
N ILE A 242 -14.65 18.75 2.92
CA ILE A 242 -14.12 18.47 4.26
C ILE A 242 -15.06 18.92 5.38
N ASP A 243 -15.70 20.06 5.23
CA ASP A 243 -16.62 20.61 6.27
C ASP A 243 -17.87 19.73 6.41
N VAL A 244 -18.46 19.31 5.30
CA VAL A 244 -19.63 18.40 5.29
C VAL A 244 -19.24 17.02 5.84
N ILE A 245 -18.08 16.50 5.47
CA ILE A 245 -17.56 15.22 5.99
C ILE A 245 -17.38 15.33 7.53
N ASN A 246 -16.80 16.42 8.01
CA ASN A 246 -16.62 16.65 9.44
C ASN A 246 -17.96 16.72 10.20
N GLU A 247 -18.98 17.36 9.61
CA GLU A 247 -20.32 17.43 10.16
C GLU A 247 -20.99 16.05 10.20
N TRP A 248 -20.99 15.32 9.09
CA TRP A 248 -21.61 14.00 9.00
C TRP A 248 -20.98 12.99 9.96
N MET A 249 -19.68 13.01 10.09
CA MET A 249 -18.91 12.08 10.91
C MET A 249 -18.73 12.53 12.38
N ALA A 250 -19.35 13.65 12.77
CA ALA A 250 -19.25 14.16 14.15
C ALA A 250 -19.93 13.25 15.18
N GLY A 251 -19.35 13.21 16.38
CA GLY A 251 -19.89 12.45 17.52
C GLY A 251 -19.43 10.99 17.54
N SER A 252 -19.92 10.23 18.51
CA SER A 252 -19.53 8.83 18.77
C SER A 252 -20.67 7.82 18.54
N ASN A 253 -21.88 8.28 18.26
CA ASN A 253 -23.03 7.41 18.02
C ASN A 253 -23.11 7.01 16.55
N LEU A 254 -22.82 5.75 16.21
CA LEU A 254 -22.81 5.24 14.86
C LEU A 254 -24.19 5.31 14.17
N LEU A 255 -25.28 5.10 14.89
CA LEU A 255 -26.63 5.22 14.32
C LEU A 255 -26.92 6.66 13.89
N ALA A 256 -26.55 7.63 14.74
CA ALA A 256 -26.70 9.04 14.40
C ALA A 256 -25.79 9.48 13.25
N ILE A 257 -24.64 8.84 13.04
CA ILE A 257 -23.79 9.04 11.86
C ILE A 257 -24.47 8.46 10.63
N PHE A 258 -24.97 7.23 10.72
CA PHE A 258 -25.65 6.55 9.62
C PHE A 258 -26.87 7.33 9.12
N ASP A 259 -27.65 7.94 10.01
CA ASP A 259 -28.81 8.75 9.66
C ASP A 259 -28.48 10.07 8.94
N ARG A 260 -27.21 10.48 8.94
CA ARG A 260 -26.72 11.72 8.29
C ARG A 260 -26.06 11.50 6.92
N VAL A 261 -25.58 10.29 6.66
CA VAL A 261 -24.91 9.89 5.42
C VAL A 261 -25.90 9.23 4.47
#